data_b2437b9587757b0b377d61188a0ba73d
#
_entry.id   b2437b9587757b0b377d61188a0ba73d
#
_cell.length_a   1.000
_cell.length_b   1.000
_cell.length_c   1.000
_cell.angle_alpha   90.00
_cell.angle_beta   90.00
_cell.angle_gamma   90.00
#
_symmetry.space_group_name_H-M   'P 1'
#
loop_
_entity.id
_entity.type
_entity.pdbx_description
1 polymer ?
#
loop_
_entity_poly.entity_id
_entity_poly.type
_entity_poly.pdbx_seq_one_letter_code
_entity_poly.pdbx_strand_id
1 'polypeptide(L)'
;AEREQLRFSASGSVQTADGKTIDLKLGFAMSYQQLQLSERITRESALKDPLVINLEKQFADLQDTRFEFDIDSDGTKDSLANLSQGSYFLALDKNNNQEIDNGSELFGAQSGNGFAELAQYDEDGNSFIDEGDSIYAKLSVWRPEKGLMAIADVGVGAIYLHPVETQFQNIGNNSEGESQGVLRSSSIYLKEDGTAGTVQQLDLRA
;
A
#
# COMPACT_ATOMS: atom_id res chain seq x y z
N ALA A 1 -20.79 15.46 -13.61
CA ALA A 1 -19.65 14.56 -13.80
C ALA A 1 -18.40 15.28 -13.34
N GLU A 2 -17.77 14.83 -12.31
CA GLU A 2 -16.46 15.29 -11.87
C GLU A 2 -15.39 14.43 -12.54
N ARG A 3 -14.33 15.07 -12.95
CA ARG A 3 -13.18 14.43 -13.57
C ARG A 3 -11.95 14.74 -12.72
N GLU A 4 -11.44 13.75 -12.05
CA GLU A 4 -10.21 13.86 -11.30
C GLU A 4 -9.03 13.36 -12.15
N GLN A 5 -7.94 14.12 -12.15
CA GLN A 5 -6.69 13.75 -12.80
C GLN A 5 -5.55 13.88 -11.80
N LEU A 6 -4.85 12.80 -11.55
CA LEU A 6 -3.59 12.81 -10.83
C LEU A 6 -2.45 12.66 -11.83
N ARG A 7 -1.44 13.53 -11.70
CA ARG A 7 -0.16 13.37 -12.37
C ARG A 7 0.93 13.39 -11.32
N PHE A 8 1.69 12.32 -11.27
CA PHE A 8 2.87 12.22 -10.42
C PHE A 8 4.11 12.16 -11.31
N SER A 9 5.13 12.93 -10.94
CA SER A 9 6.46 12.81 -11.53
C SER A 9 7.49 12.90 -10.42
N ALA A 10 8.36 11.92 -10.35
CA ALA A 10 9.52 11.92 -9.47
C ALA A 10 10.79 11.74 -10.31
N SER A 11 11.83 12.46 -9.96
CA SER A 11 13.16 12.25 -10.51
C SER A 11 14.16 12.25 -9.36
N GLY A 12 15.05 11.28 -9.36
CA GLY A 12 16.10 11.15 -8.36
C GLY A 12 17.24 10.33 -8.91
N SER A 13 18.37 10.33 -8.21
CA SER A 13 19.47 9.41 -8.47
C SER A 13 19.71 8.57 -7.22
N VAL A 14 19.84 7.28 -7.38
CA VAL A 14 20.19 6.34 -6.32
C VAL A 14 21.59 5.82 -6.62
N GLN A 15 22.46 5.83 -5.61
CA GLN A 15 23.77 5.21 -5.70
C GLN A 15 23.69 3.81 -5.09
N THR A 16 23.89 2.79 -5.92
CA THR A 16 23.91 1.40 -5.47
C THR A 16 25.17 1.07 -4.68
N ALA A 17 25.15 0.01 -3.88
CA ALA A 17 26.29 -0.43 -3.06
C ALA A 17 27.56 -0.73 -3.88
N ASP A 18 27.43 -1.04 -5.18
CA ASP A 18 28.52 -1.25 -6.13
C ASP A 18 29.03 0.09 -6.75
N GLY A 19 28.53 1.23 -6.26
CA GLY A 19 28.95 2.57 -6.67
C GLY A 19 28.36 3.09 -7.98
N LYS A 20 27.39 2.40 -8.56
CA LYS A 20 26.68 2.87 -9.76
C LYS A 20 25.63 3.90 -9.37
N THR A 21 25.49 4.93 -10.19
CA THR A 21 24.39 5.89 -10.06
C THR A 21 23.29 5.51 -11.05
N ILE A 22 22.10 5.30 -10.55
CA ILE A 22 20.90 5.06 -11.35
C ILE A 22 20.05 6.33 -11.32
N ASP A 23 19.90 6.98 -12.47
CA ASP A 23 19.00 8.12 -12.61
C ASP A 23 17.57 7.62 -12.87
N LEU A 24 16.70 7.89 -11.90
CA LEU A 24 15.30 7.53 -11.97
C LEU A 24 14.48 8.72 -12.47
N LYS A 25 13.65 8.47 -13.47
CA LYS A 25 12.57 9.37 -13.88
C LYS A 25 11.28 8.57 -13.90
N LEU A 26 10.45 8.80 -12.92
CA LEU A 26 9.14 8.19 -12.83
C LEU A 26 8.07 9.22 -13.15
N GLY A 27 7.15 8.87 -14.02
CA GLY A 27 5.95 9.66 -14.27
C GLY A 27 4.76 8.74 -14.47
N PHE A 28 3.68 9.01 -13.75
CA PHE A 28 2.40 8.37 -14.03
C PHE A 28 1.27 9.39 -14.01
N ALA A 29 0.23 9.10 -14.76
CA ALA A 29 -0.99 9.88 -14.78
C ALA A 29 -2.18 8.94 -14.61
N MET A 30 -3.05 9.27 -13.66
CA MET A 30 -4.33 8.61 -13.47
C MET A 30 -5.46 9.58 -13.80
N SER A 31 -6.47 9.13 -14.53
CA SER A 31 -7.71 9.88 -14.72
C SER A 31 -8.88 9.00 -14.29
N TYR A 32 -9.69 9.51 -13.38
CA TYR A 32 -10.94 8.89 -12.97
C TYR A 32 -12.11 9.74 -13.42
N GLN A 33 -13.13 9.11 -13.99
CA GLN A 33 -14.34 9.78 -14.43
C GLN A 33 -15.52 9.20 -13.67
N GLN A 34 -16.03 9.96 -12.70
CA GLN A 34 -17.17 9.58 -11.89
C GLN A 34 -18.46 10.19 -12.43
N LEU A 35 -19.46 9.36 -12.58
CA LEU A 35 -20.86 9.79 -12.66
C LEU A 35 -21.39 9.91 -11.24
N GLN A 36 -21.61 11.13 -10.77
CA GLN A 36 -22.25 11.36 -9.47
C GLN A 36 -23.64 10.71 -9.43
N LEU A 37 -23.82 9.77 -8.53
CA LEU A 37 -25.10 9.46 -7.94
C LEU A 37 -25.02 9.68 -6.43
N SER A 38 -25.68 10.76 -5.98
CA SER A 38 -26.09 11.15 -4.63
C SER A 38 -25.20 10.74 -3.43
N GLU A 39 -24.70 11.80 -2.76
CA GLU A 39 -24.32 11.74 -1.34
C GLU A 39 -25.33 10.93 -0.51
N ARG A 40 -24.88 9.82 0.00
CA ARG A 40 -25.42 9.24 1.20
C ARG A 40 -24.28 9.21 2.20
N ILE A 41 -24.29 10.18 3.10
CA ILE A 41 -23.50 10.15 4.33
C ILE A 41 -23.94 8.90 5.08
N THR A 42 -23.26 7.81 4.88
CA THR A 42 -23.42 6.62 5.69
C THR A 42 -22.28 6.64 6.70
N ARG A 43 -22.65 6.52 7.98
CA ARG A 43 -21.82 6.37 9.17
C ARG A 43 -20.36 6.08 8.85
N GLU A 44 -19.44 6.86 9.44
CA GLU A 44 -18.03 6.52 9.53
C GLU A 44 -17.90 5.10 10.10
N SER A 45 -17.89 4.11 9.22
CA SER A 45 -17.24 2.85 9.53
C SER A 45 -15.78 3.22 9.77
N ALA A 46 -15.20 2.76 10.86
CA ALA A 46 -13.82 3.03 11.20
C ALA A 46 -12.96 2.60 10.00
N LEU A 47 -12.43 3.60 9.30
CA LEU A 47 -11.56 3.38 8.16
C LEU A 47 -10.24 2.81 8.68
N LYS A 48 -9.71 1.82 8.02
CA LYS A 48 -8.44 1.16 8.35
C LYS A 48 -7.48 1.35 7.20
N ASP A 49 -6.32 1.89 7.48
CA ASP A 49 -5.39 2.48 6.52
C ASP A 49 -4.13 1.63 6.24
N PRO A 50 -4.22 0.34 5.88
CA PRO A 50 -3.03 -0.45 5.61
C PRO A 50 -2.25 0.06 4.39
N LEU A 51 -0.91 -0.15 4.41
CA LEU A 51 -0.08 0.03 3.24
C LEU A 51 -0.26 -1.13 2.26
N VAL A 52 -0.43 -0.77 1.00
CA VAL A 52 -0.55 -1.69 -0.13
C VAL A 52 0.58 -1.45 -1.11
N ILE A 53 1.27 -2.50 -1.50
CA ILE A 53 2.32 -2.48 -2.51
C ILE A 53 1.80 -3.09 -3.82
N ASN A 54 2.05 -2.43 -4.94
CA ASN A 54 1.56 -2.83 -6.26
C ASN A 54 2.70 -3.40 -7.10
N LEU A 55 2.77 -4.73 -7.20
CA LEU A 55 3.87 -5.43 -7.88
C LEU A 55 3.67 -5.51 -9.40
N GLU A 56 2.43 -5.68 -9.85
CA GLU A 56 2.08 -5.90 -11.26
C GLU A 56 1.24 -4.75 -11.84
N LYS A 57 0.96 -3.73 -11.05
CA LYS A 57 0.11 -2.59 -11.40
C LYS A 57 0.73 -1.29 -10.91
N GLN A 58 0.16 -0.17 -11.33
CA GLN A 58 0.54 1.16 -10.84
C GLN A 58 -0.33 1.65 -9.68
N PHE A 59 -1.53 1.06 -9.47
CA PHE A 59 -2.47 1.48 -8.45
C PHE A 59 -3.18 0.29 -7.82
N ALA A 60 -3.42 0.40 -6.51
CA ALA A 60 -4.29 -0.49 -5.78
C ALA A 60 -5.72 -0.36 -6.31
N ASP A 61 -6.41 -1.48 -6.35
CA ASP A 61 -7.82 -1.57 -6.67
C ASP A 61 -8.45 -2.70 -5.84
N LEU A 62 -9.74 -2.62 -5.59
CA LEU A 62 -10.48 -3.56 -4.76
C LEU A 62 -11.45 -4.38 -5.62
N GLN A 63 -11.64 -5.63 -5.22
CA GLN A 63 -12.60 -6.54 -5.84
C GLN A 63 -13.91 -6.55 -5.04
N ASP A 64 -14.99 -6.99 -5.68
CA ASP A 64 -16.28 -7.20 -5.03
C ASP A 64 -16.29 -8.43 -4.08
N THR A 65 -15.27 -9.28 -4.17
CA THR A 65 -15.09 -10.40 -3.24
C THR A 65 -14.53 -9.91 -1.91
N ARG A 66 -14.89 -10.57 -0.81
CA ARG A 66 -14.52 -10.18 0.55
C ARG A 66 -13.81 -11.31 1.29
N PHE A 67 -13.06 -10.94 2.31
CA PHE A 67 -12.43 -11.87 3.25
C PHE A 67 -12.62 -11.39 4.70
N GLU A 68 -12.54 -12.32 5.63
CA GLU A 68 -12.71 -12.06 7.06
C GLU A 68 -11.35 -11.93 7.73
N PHE A 69 -11.07 -10.77 8.34
CA PHE A 69 -9.79 -10.49 8.98
C PHE A 69 -9.96 -9.45 10.10
N ASP A 70 -9.32 -9.68 11.23
CA ASP A 70 -9.29 -8.74 12.37
C ASP A 70 -8.30 -7.61 12.08
N ILE A 71 -8.73 -6.59 11.34
CA ILE A 71 -7.84 -5.54 10.87
C ILE A 71 -7.50 -4.50 11.94
N ASP A 72 -8.36 -4.33 12.95
CA ASP A 72 -8.10 -3.40 14.05
C ASP A 72 -7.59 -4.07 15.33
N SER A 73 -7.41 -5.39 15.28
CA SER A 73 -6.90 -6.20 16.37
C SER A 73 -7.75 -6.12 17.64
N ASP A 74 -9.07 -6.00 17.47
CA ASP A 74 -10.03 -5.97 18.58
C ASP A 74 -10.52 -7.38 18.99
N GLY A 75 -10.11 -8.41 18.24
CA GLY A 75 -10.49 -9.81 18.41
C GLY A 75 -11.73 -10.20 17.63
N THR A 76 -12.29 -9.29 16.85
CA THR A 76 -13.44 -9.54 15.96
C THR A 76 -12.99 -9.46 14.51
N LYS A 77 -13.46 -10.35 13.66
CA LYS A 77 -13.14 -10.28 12.24
C LYS A 77 -14.05 -9.31 11.52
N ASP A 78 -13.43 -8.42 10.75
CA ASP A 78 -14.10 -7.53 9.82
C ASP A 78 -14.22 -8.17 8.45
N SER A 79 -15.28 -7.80 7.73
CA SER A 79 -15.45 -8.22 6.34
C SER A 79 -14.87 -7.17 5.42
N LEU A 80 -13.74 -7.46 4.79
CA LEU A 80 -12.95 -6.52 3.98
C LEU A 80 -13.00 -6.91 2.51
N ALA A 81 -12.98 -5.90 1.62
CA ALA A 81 -12.83 -6.14 0.20
C ALA A 81 -11.43 -6.68 -0.14
N ASN A 82 -11.36 -7.70 -1.01
CA ASN A 82 -10.09 -8.21 -1.48
C ASN A 82 -9.37 -7.20 -2.36
N LEU A 83 -8.03 -7.14 -2.23
CA LEU A 83 -7.19 -6.44 -3.19
C LEU A 83 -7.28 -7.11 -4.56
N SER A 84 -7.29 -6.32 -5.61
CA SER A 84 -7.16 -6.84 -6.97
C SER A 84 -5.81 -7.51 -7.20
N GLN A 85 -5.75 -8.42 -8.18
CA GLN A 85 -4.52 -9.15 -8.52
C GLN A 85 -3.35 -8.18 -8.75
N GLY A 86 -2.17 -8.53 -8.26
CA GLY A 86 -0.94 -7.74 -8.37
C GLY A 86 -0.75 -6.69 -7.28
N SER A 87 -1.71 -6.54 -6.36
CA SER A 87 -1.60 -5.71 -5.15
C SER A 87 -1.55 -6.58 -3.91
N TYR A 88 -0.77 -6.19 -2.90
CA TYR A 88 -0.51 -6.93 -1.67
C TYR A 88 -0.43 -5.97 -0.49
N PHE A 89 -0.80 -6.40 0.70
CA PHE A 89 -0.53 -5.65 1.93
C PHE A 89 0.96 -5.72 2.28
N LEU A 90 1.53 -4.62 2.78
CA LEU A 90 2.86 -4.63 3.37
C LEU A 90 2.76 -5.08 4.83
N ALA A 91 3.51 -6.13 5.18
CA ALA A 91 3.37 -6.85 6.42
C ALA A 91 4.70 -7.09 7.12
N LEU A 92 4.61 -7.25 8.43
CA LEU A 92 5.68 -7.70 9.31
C LEU A 92 5.13 -8.80 10.23
N ASP A 93 5.56 -10.05 10.03
CA ASP A 93 5.29 -11.16 10.96
C ASP A 93 6.03 -10.91 12.27
N LYS A 94 5.34 -10.33 13.25
CA LYS A 94 5.94 -9.91 14.52
C LYS A 94 6.21 -11.05 15.48
N ASN A 95 5.40 -12.09 15.41
CA ASN A 95 5.51 -13.26 16.30
C ASN A 95 6.30 -14.43 15.69
N ASN A 96 6.70 -14.32 14.41
CA ASN A 96 7.45 -15.29 13.62
C ASN A 96 6.74 -16.64 13.47
N ASN A 97 5.42 -16.63 13.31
CA ASN A 97 4.62 -17.84 13.09
C ASN A 97 4.37 -18.14 11.60
N GLN A 98 4.84 -17.28 10.68
CA GLN A 98 4.68 -17.34 9.22
C GLN A 98 3.23 -17.13 8.76
N GLU A 99 2.43 -16.48 9.58
CA GLU A 99 1.06 -16.07 9.27
C GLU A 99 0.89 -14.57 9.60
N ILE A 100 -0.09 -13.93 9.05
CA ILE A 100 -0.54 -12.60 9.47
C ILE A 100 -1.87 -12.81 10.19
N ASP A 101 -1.82 -12.70 11.51
CA ASP A 101 -2.94 -13.03 12.38
C ASP A 101 -4.00 -11.93 12.43
N ASN A 102 -3.55 -10.68 12.45
CA ASN A 102 -4.41 -9.51 12.55
C ASN A 102 -3.70 -8.24 12.06
N GLY A 103 -4.39 -7.12 12.08
CA GLY A 103 -3.90 -5.84 11.56
C GLY A 103 -2.71 -5.25 12.32
N SER A 104 -2.36 -5.75 13.52
CA SER A 104 -1.13 -5.29 14.20
C SER A 104 0.15 -5.66 13.45
N GLU A 105 0.07 -6.61 12.51
CA GLU A 105 1.16 -7.06 11.64
C GLU A 105 1.11 -6.43 10.24
N LEU A 106 0.17 -5.51 10.00
CA LEU A 106 0.06 -4.70 8.79
C LEU A 106 0.43 -3.26 9.09
N PHE A 107 1.29 -2.66 8.27
CA PHE A 107 1.66 -1.25 8.43
C PHE A 107 0.45 -0.34 8.14
N GLY A 108 0.14 0.55 9.06
CA GLY A 108 -0.93 1.54 8.95
C GLY A 108 -2.29 1.11 9.49
N ALA A 109 -2.56 -0.18 9.60
CA ALA A 109 -3.86 -0.68 10.02
C ALA A 109 -4.27 -0.21 11.43
N GLN A 110 -3.31 0.01 12.33
CA GLN A 110 -3.55 0.45 13.70
C GLN A 110 -3.48 1.96 13.89
N SER A 111 -2.49 2.62 13.26
CA SER A 111 -2.20 4.03 13.49
C SER A 111 -2.90 4.97 12.50
N GLY A 112 -3.36 4.44 11.38
CA GLY A 112 -3.85 5.26 10.26
C GLY A 112 -2.72 5.94 9.47
N ASN A 113 -1.44 5.59 9.71
CA ASN A 113 -0.30 6.16 8.99
C ASN A 113 0.84 5.15 8.84
N GLY A 114 0.73 4.27 7.88
CA GLY A 114 1.70 3.20 7.65
C GLY A 114 3.07 3.69 7.23
N PHE A 115 3.17 4.81 6.51
CA PHE A 115 4.46 5.39 6.16
C PHE A 115 5.19 5.94 7.38
N ALA A 116 4.49 6.55 8.34
CA ALA A 116 5.09 7.01 9.59
C ALA A 116 5.51 5.83 10.49
N GLU A 117 4.78 4.72 10.47
CA GLU A 117 5.21 3.49 11.16
C GLU A 117 6.47 2.92 10.51
N LEU A 118 6.50 2.83 9.19
CA LEU A 118 7.63 2.29 8.44
C LEU A 118 8.89 3.15 8.62
N ALA A 119 8.74 4.49 8.64
CA ALA A 119 9.83 5.43 8.83
C ALA A 119 10.55 5.30 10.19
N GLN A 120 9.95 4.64 11.18
CA GLN A 120 10.62 4.37 12.46
C GLN A 120 11.74 3.35 12.33
N TYR A 121 11.81 2.63 11.23
CA TYR A 121 12.80 1.61 10.94
C TYR A 121 13.88 2.07 9.94
N ASP A 122 13.87 3.32 9.52
CA ASP A 122 14.92 3.95 8.72
C ASP A 122 16.13 4.23 9.63
N GLU A 123 17.04 3.26 9.69
CA GLU A 123 18.16 3.25 10.65
C GLU A 123 19.32 4.18 10.20
N ASP A 124 19.52 4.34 8.89
CA ASP A 124 20.58 5.17 8.33
C ASP A 124 20.13 6.58 7.94
N GLY A 125 18.81 6.86 7.99
CA GLY A 125 18.22 8.17 7.74
C GLY A 125 18.24 8.58 6.26
N ASN A 126 18.27 7.61 5.34
CA ASN A 126 18.33 7.87 3.90
C ASN A 126 16.95 8.12 3.26
N SER A 127 15.87 8.03 4.05
CA SER A 127 14.46 8.16 3.64
C SER A 127 13.95 7.01 2.77
N PHE A 128 14.61 5.87 2.82
CA PHE A 128 14.16 4.62 2.24
C PHE A 128 14.16 3.52 3.30
N ILE A 129 13.38 2.47 3.09
CA ILE A 129 13.61 1.18 3.72
C ILE A 129 14.24 0.28 2.67
N ASP A 130 15.48 -0.10 2.91
CA ASP A 130 16.29 -0.91 2.01
C ASP A 130 17.19 -1.89 2.77
N GLU A 131 18.15 -2.52 2.11
CA GLU A 131 19.06 -3.49 2.73
C GLU A 131 19.94 -2.90 3.85
N GLY A 132 20.04 -1.55 3.95
CA GLY A 132 20.73 -0.85 5.05
C GLY A 132 19.97 -0.95 6.37
N ASP A 133 18.69 -1.24 6.34
CA ASP A 133 17.81 -1.31 7.51
C ASP A 133 17.55 -2.75 7.94
N SER A 134 17.69 -3.01 9.23
CA SER A 134 17.50 -4.37 9.78
C SER A 134 16.08 -4.93 9.60
N ILE A 135 15.09 -4.06 9.38
CA ILE A 135 13.70 -4.43 9.13
C ILE A 135 13.51 -5.02 7.73
N TYR A 136 14.30 -4.59 6.73
CA TYR A 136 14.11 -4.96 5.33
C TYR A 136 14.02 -6.49 5.13
N ALA A 137 14.94 -7.23 5.75
CA ALA A 137 14.97 -8.70 5.66
C ALA A 137 13.76 -9.40 6.31
N LYS A 138 12.94 -8.67 7.08
CA LYS A 138 11.76 -9.18 7.78
C LYS A 138 10.46 -8.74 7.12
N LEU A 139 10.52 -7.73 6.24
CA LEU A 139 9.34 -7.26 5.54
C LEU A 139 8.84 -8.29 4.54
N SER A 140 7.53 -8.40 4.47
CA SER A 140 6.84 -9.29 3.54
C SER A 140 5.67 -8.57 2.86
N VAL A 141 5.28 -9.10 1.71
CA VAL A 141 3.99 -8.80 1.11
C VAL A 141 3.03 -9.93 1.42
N TRP A 142 1.78 -9.61 1.70
CA TRP A 142 0.77 -10.57 2.14
C TRP A 142 -0.56 -10.42 1.40
N ARG A 143 -1.18 -11.55 1.14
CA ARG A 143 -2.59 -11.67 0.73
C ARG A 143 -3.20 -12.91 1.36
N PRO A 144 -4.50 -12.87 1.77
CA PRO A 144 -5.15 -14.00 2.43
C PRO A 144 -5.03 -15.32 1.66
N GLU A 145 -5.17 -15.27 0.33
CA GLU A 145 -5.16 -16.46 -0.51
C GLU A 145 -3.76 -16.91 -0.97
N LYS A 146 -2.72 -16.12 -0.71
CA LYS A 146 -1.34 -16.41 -1.16
C LYS A 146 -0.33 -16.55 -0.03
N GLY A 147 -0.70 -16.09 1.19
CA GLY A 147 0.21 -16.07 2.33
C GLY A 147 1.28 -14.99 2.21
N LEU A 148 2.38 -15.19 2.91
CA LEU A 148 3.53 -14.29 2.98
C LEU A 148 4.55 -14.57 1.88
N MET A 149 5.15 -13.51 1.33
CA MET A 149 6.33 -13.56 0.46
C MET A 149 7.27 -12.44 0.90
N ALA A 150 8.56 -12.74 1.05
CA ALA A 150 9.54 -11.71 1.41
C ALA A 150 9.60 -10.61 0.33
N ILE A 151 9.78 -9.36 0.74
CA ILE A 151 9.82 -8.24 -0.22
C ILE A 151 10.98 -8.37 -1.22
N ALA A 152 12.11 -8.92 -0.80
CA ALA A 152 13.26 -9.20 -1.67
C ALA A 152 12.91 -10.24 -2.75
N ASP A 153 12.15 -11.29 -2.41
CA ASP A 153 11.76 -12.35 -3.35
C ASP A 153 10.80 -11.85 -4.46
N VAL A 154 10.09 -10.75 -4.20
CA VAL A 154 9.22 -10.10 -5.18
C VAL A 154 9.90 -8.91 -5.88
N GLY A 155 11.22 -8.75 -5.65
CA GLY A 155 12.06 -7.78 -6.35
C GLY A 155 11.93 -6.34 -5.85
N VAL A 156 11.45 -6.12 -4.65
CA VAL A 156 11.41 -4.79 -4.01
C VAL A 156 12.75 -4.53 -3.35
N GLY A 157 13.54 -3.60 -3.89
CA GLY A 157 14.87 -3.25 -3.35
C GLY A 157 14.83 -2.12 -2.33
N ALA A 158 13.98 -1.11 -2.52
CA ALA A 158 13.88 0.01 -1.59
C ALA A 158 12.49 0.64 -1.61
N ILE A 159 11.96 1.04 -0.45
CA ILE A 159 10.65 1.71 -0.32
C ILE A 159 10.88 3.15 0.12
N TYR A 160 10.43 4.13 -0.66
CA TYR A 160 10.55 5.55 -0.34
C TYR A 160 9.54 5.98 0.72
N LEU A 161 10.00 6.69 1.76
CA LEU A 161 9.22 6.97 2.97
C LEU A 161 8.43 8.27 2.95
N HIS A 162 8.61 9.13 1.93
CA HIS A 162 7.88 10.39 1.84
C HIS A 162 6.74 10.30 0.81
N PRO A 163 5.53 9.91 1.24
CA PRO A 163 4.39 9.84 0.36
C PRO A 163 3.91 11.23 -0.06
N VAL A 164 3.21 11.28 -1.18
CA VAL A 164 2.41 12.43 -1.58
C VAL A 164 0.93 12.14 -1.33
N GLU A 165 0.20 13.13 -0.89
CA GLU A 165 -1.26 13.01 -0.75
C GLU A 165 -1.89 12.76 -2.12
N THR A 166 -2.70 11.71 -2.21
CA THR A 166 -3.37 11.29 -3.43
C THR A 166 -4.80 10.88 -3.10
N GLN A 167 -5.63 11.85 -2.77
CA GLN A 167 -7.00 11.55 -2.31
C GLN A 167 -7.90 11.15 -3.48
N PHE A 168 -8.13 9.84 -3.64
CA PHE A 168 -9.18 9.30 -4.51
C PHE A 168 -10.24 8.61 -3.66
N GLN A 169 -11.46 9.13 -3.72
CA GLN A 169 -12.54 8.73 -2.82
C GLN A 169 -13.28 7.44 -3.21
N ASN A 170 -12.99 6.87 -4.36
CA ASN A 170 -13.74 5.69 -4.83
C ASN A 170 -12.79 4.68 -5.46
N ILE A 171 -12.31 3.75 -4.65
CA ILE A 171 -11.56 2.58 -5.12
C ILE A 171 -12.42 1.33 -4.92
N GLY A 172 -12.59 0.56 -5.99
CA GLY A 172 -13.46 -0.61 -6.00
C GLY A 172 -14.93 -0.21 -5.73
N ASN A 173 -15.80 -0.44 -6.67
CA ASN A 173 -17.23 -0.32 -6.43
C ASN A 173 -17.82 -1.71 -6.24
N ASN A 174 -18.61 -1.88 -5.19
CA ASN A 174 -19.40 -3.10 -5.02
C ASN A 174 -20.55 -3.15 -6.06
N SER A 175 -21.27 -4.23 -6.09
CA SER A 175 -22.42 -4.44 -7.01
C SER A 175 -23.55 -3.40 -6.84
N GLU A 176 -23.56 -2.68 -5.72
CA GLU A 176 -24.51 -1.60 -5.41
C GLU A 176 -23.97 -0.21 -5.80
N GLY A 177 -22.73 -0.14 -6.33
CA GLY A 177 -22.08 1.09 -6.74
C GLY A 177 -21.45 1.89 -5.58
N GLU A 178 -21.32 1.29 -4.40
CA GLU A 178 -20.67 1.91 -3.25
C GLU A 178 -19.17 1.69 -3.27
N SER A 179 -18.41 2.73 -2.95
CA SER A 179 -16.94 2.65 -2.83
C SER A 179 -16.55 1.74 -1.69
N GLN A 180 -15.61 0.84 -1.93
CA GLN A 180 -15.07 -0.08 -0.93
C GLN A 180 -13.80 0.43 -0.24
N GLY A 181 -13.21 1.52 -0.72
CA GLY A 181 -12.03 2.13 -0.11
C GLY A 181 -11.72 3.52 -0.65
N VAL A 182 -10.76 4.16 0.02
CA VAL A 182 -10.25 5.48 -0.33
C VAL A 182 -8.73 5.43 -0.38
N LEU A 183 -8.14 5.90 -1.48
CA LEU A 183 -6.69 6.10 -1.56
C LEU A 183 -6.32 7.41 -0.89
N ARG A 184 -5.43 7.38 0.12
CA ARG A 184 -4.99 8.55 0.90
C ARG A 184 -3.69 9.14 0.39
N SER A 185 -2.70 8.30 0.27
CA SER A 185 -1.36 8.74 -0.12
C SER A 185 -0.65 7.68 -0.94
N SER A 186 0.32 8.11 -1.72
CA SER A 186 1.12 7.23 -2.57
C SER A 186 2.60 7.56 -2.48
N SER A 187 3.41 6.54 -2.47
CA SER A 187 4.85 6.60 -2.62
C SER A 187 5.31 5.58 -3.66
N ILE A 188 6.61 5.44 -3.81
CA ILE A 188 7.23 4.51 -4.75
C ILE A 188 8.10 3.50 -4.03
N TYR A 189 8.30 2.37 -4.66
CA TYR A 189 9.41 1.47 -4.36
C TYR A 189 10.26 1.26 -5.60
N LEU A 190 11.54 0.96 -5.38
CA LEU A 190 12.52 0.68 -6.43
C LEU A 190 12.75 -0.82 -6.50
N LYS A 191 12.91 -1.33 -7.71
CA LYS A 191 13.28 -2.72 -7.96
C LYS A 191 14.77 -2.83 -8.25
N GLU A 192 15.32 -4.02 -8.01
CA GLU A 192 16.70 -4.37 -8.36
C GLU A 192 17.02 -4.18 -9.85
N ASP A 193 16.03 -4.30 -10.73
CA ASP A 193 16.19 -4.10 -12.17
C ASP A 193 16.18 -2.63 -12.60
N GLY A 194 16.07 -1.68 -11.64
CA GLY A 194 16.01 -0.25 -11.89
C GLY A 194 14.63 0.26 -12.28
N THR A 195 13.61 -0.58 -12.27
CA THR A 195 12.23 -0.13 -12.44
C THR A 195 11.61 0.26 -11.09
N ALA A 196 10.46 0.89 -11.13
CA ALA A 196 9.75 1.31 -9.92
C ALA A 196 8.29 0.89 -9.95
N GLY A 197 7.73 0.71 -8.76
CA GLY A 197 6.31 0.51 -8.55
C GLY A 197 5.78 1.45 -7.48
N THR A 198 4.54 1.24 -7.03
CA THR A 198 3.89 2.13 -6.07
C THR A 198 3.58 1.42 -4.75
N VAL A 199 3.71 2.19 -3.66
CA VAL A 199 3.22 1.85 -2.33
C VAL A 199 2.15 2.88 -1.97
N GLN A 200 1.00 2.42 -1.51
CA GLN A 200 -0.17 3.27 -1.31
C GLN A 200 -0.82 2.99 0.05
N GLN A 201 -1.25 4.05 0.70
CA GLN A 201 -2.09 3.95 1.89
C GLN A 201 -3.55 3.92 1.44
N LEU A 202 -4.22 2.83 1.75
CA LEU A 202 -5.56 2.53 1.29
C LEU A 202 -6.51 2.36 2.48
N ASP A 203 -7.41 3.30 2.66
CA ASP A 203 -8.52 3.22 3.60
C ASP A 203 -9.52 2.15 3.15
N LEU A 204 -9.62 1.06 3.87
CA LEU A 204 -10.60 0.01 3.63
C LEU A 204 -11.87 0.24 4.46
N ARG A 205 -13.01 -0.04 3.85
CA ARG A 205 -14.28 -0.08 4.57
C ARG A 205 -14.51 -1.49 5.12
N ALA A 206 -14.59 -1.57 6.44
CA ALA A 206 -14.94 -2.76 7.18
C ALA A 206 -16.47 -2.92 7.32
#